data_caebf1077e23c7ed4fb2ed32e323afa7
#
_entry.id   caebf1077e23c7ed4fb2ed32e323afa7
#
_cell.length_a   1.000
_cell.length_b   1.000
_cell.length_c   1.000
_cell.angle_alpha   90.00
_cell.angle_beta   90.00
_cell.angle_gamma   90.00
#
_symmetry.space_group_name_H-M   'P 1'
#
loop_
_entity.id
_entity.type
_entity.pdbx_description
1 polymer ?
#
loop_
_entity_poly.entity_id
_entity_poly.type
_entity_poly.pdbx_seq_one_letter_code
_entity_poly.pdbx_strand_id
1 'polypeptide(L)'
;MITRVLITGANAGLGKETAKQLASNSEIGKIYLGCRNMEKALAAKLELEQLTGRSIFEVLIIDVSNQVSVVEAVQRLDCSVDALIMNAGGTGGKNFNKINSNGVTEIFAVNLLGHSLLAQELLKAGKLLKVAIYAGSEAARGVKEMGMKRPELPTSSEEEFAMVLFSKKHKMPLSHTVL
;
A
#
# COMPACT_ATOMS: atom_id res chain seq x y z
N MET A 1 5.03 -3.67 22.04
CA MET A 1 5.26 -2.22 21.76
C MET A 1 5.52 -2.06 20.27
N ILE A 2 4.95 -1.04 19.63
CA ILE A 2 5.20 -0.67 18.22
C ILE A 2 6.09 0.55 18.24
N THR A 3 7.27 0.46 17.65
CA THR A 3 8.27 1.54 17.65
C THR A 3 8.67 2.01 16.26
N ARG A 4 8.47 1.17 15.24
CA ARG A 4 8.83 1.47 13.83
C ARG A 4 7.66 1.15 12.93
N VAL A 5 7.27 2.12 12.10
CA VAL A 5 6.08 2.03 11.24
C VAL A 5 6.43 2.39 9.81
N LEU A 6 5.96 1.61 8.85
CA LEU A 6 5.96 1.97 7.43
C LEU A 6 4.55 2.31 6.99
N ILE A 7 4.38 3.49 6.38
CA ILE A 7 3.09 3.97 5.87
C ILE A 7 3.23 4.23 4.38
N THR A 8 2.45 3.55 3.55
CA THR A 8 2.41 3.85 2.11
C THR A 8 1.49 5.03 1.81
N GLY A 9 1.86 5.87 0.83
CA GLY A 9 1.10 7.08 0.49
C GLY A 9 1.16 8.16 1.57
N ALA A 10 2.27 8.24 2.30
CA ALA A 10 2.42 9.12 3.47
C ALA A 10 2.76 10.58 3.15
N ASN A 11 2.84 10.97 1.87
CA ASN A 11 3.14 12.36 1.49
C ASN A 11 1.94 13.30 1.51
N ALA A 12 0.73 12.81 1.66
CA ALA A 12 -0.50 13.61 1.63
C ALA A 12 -1.68 12.90 2.32
N GLY A 13 -2.76 13.65 2.56
CA GLY A 13 -4.04 13.12 3.03
C GLY A 13 -3.95 12.28 4.29
N LEU A 14 -4.69 11.19 4.34
CA LEU A 14 -4.78 10.30 5.51
C LEU A 14 -3.42 9.73 5.92
N GLY A 15 -2.58 9.32 4.96
CA GLY A 15 -1.26 8.76 5.29
C GLY A 15 -0.34 9.76 5.98
N LYS A 16 -0.32 11.03 5.55
CA LYS A 16 0.45 12.08 6.20
C LYS A 16 -0.11 12.41 7.58
N GLU A 17 -1.42 12.52 7.72
CA GLU A 17 -2.06 12.76 9.01
C GLU A 17 -1.83 11.60 9.99
N THR A 18 -1.89 10.35 9.51
CA THR A 18 -1.55 9.17 10.31
C THR A 18 -0.11 9.24 10.82
N ALA A 19 0.84 9.61 9.95
CA ALA A 19 2.25 9.77 10.35
C ALA A 19 2.40 10.84 11.44
N LYS A 20 1.71 11.97 11.31
CA LYS A 20 1.70 13.05 12.30
C LYS A 20 1.13 12.59 13.64
N GLN A 21 -0.02 11.92 13.64
CA GLN A 21 -0.65 11.42 14.88
C GLN A 21 0.20 10.36 15.57
N LEU A 22 0.78 9.42 14.82
CA LEU A 22 1.71 8.44 15.39
C LEU A 22 2.93 9.10 16.02
N ALA A 23 3.42 10.19 15.46
CA ALA A 23 4.54 10.93 16.02
C ALA A 23 4.22 11.59 17.38
N SER A 24 2.95 11.73 17.76
CA SER A 24 2.57 12.21 19.12
C SER A 24 2.84 11.16 20.20
N ASN A 25 2.96 9.88 19.83
CA ASN A 25 3.34 8.83 20.77
C ASN A 25 4.86 8.78 20.90
N SER A 26 5.39 9.02 22.10
CA SER A 26 6.82 8.99 22.39
C SER A 26 7.49 7.64 22.18
N GLU A 27 6.73 6.54 22.23
CA GLU A 27 7.24 5.19 21.96
C GLU A 27 7.57 4.95 20.49
N ILE A 28 6.99 5.72 19.57
CA ILE A 28 7.32 5.63 18.14
C ILE A 28 8.68 6.29 17.89
N GLY A 29 9.65 5.49 17.50
CA GLY A 29 11.03 5.96 17.26
C GLY A 29 11.36 6.20 15.79
N LYS A 30 10.63 5.56 14.83
CA LYS A 30 10.87 5.74 13.40
C LYS A 30 9.58 5.56 12.59
N ILE A 31 9.35 6.45 11.64
CA ILE A 31 8.23 6.36 10.68
C ILE A 31 8.79 6.47 9.27
N TYR A 32 8.66 5.40 8.48
CA TYR A 32 8.97 5.43 7.06
C TYR A 32 7.79 5.97 6.26
N LEU A 33 8.05 7.05 5.54
CA LEU A 33 7.10 7.65 4.61
C LEU A 33 7.26 6.98 3.23
N GLY A 34 6.48 5.95 2.98
CA GLY A 34 6.46 5.21 1.72
C GLY A 34 5.76 6.02 0.62
N CYS A 35 6.52 6.55 -0.35
CA CYS A 35 6.01 7.47 -1.36
C CYS A 35 6.66 7.22 -2.72
N ARG A 36 5.92 7.42 -3.82
CA ARG A 36 6.48 7.23 -5.18
C ARG A 36 7.27 8.44 -5.71
N ASN A 37 7.04 9.63 -5.19
CA ASN A 37 7.68 10.86 -5.64
C ASN A 37 8.59 11.41 -4.52
N MET A 38 9.90 11.50 -4.81
CA MET A 38 10.92 11.94 -3.86
C MET A 38 10.70 13.36 -3.38
N GLU A 39 10.43 14.29 -4.27
CA GLU A 39 10.26 15.71 -3.93
C GLU A 39 9.08 15.91 -2.97
N LYS A 40 7.92 15.30 -3.28
CA LYS A 40 6.74 15.35 -2.41
C LYS A 40 6.97 14.65 -1.07
N ALA A 41 7.75 13.59 -1.06
CA ALA A 41 8.08 12.87 0.17
C ALA A 41 8.98 13.69 1.08
N LEU A 42 10.00 14.36 0.53
CA LEU A 42 10.88 15.24 1.28
C LEU A 42 10.13 16.48 1.82
N ALA A 43 9.26 17.09 1.01
CA ALA A 43 8.42 18.19 1.46
C ALA A 43 7.51 17.76 2.62
N ALA A 44 6.87 16.59 2.53
CA ALA A 44 6.04 16.05 3.61
C ALA A 44 6.86 15.73 4.87
N LYS A 45 8.06 15.20 4.73
CA LYS A 45 8.97 14.96 5.84
C LYS A 45 9.29 16.26 6.59
N LEU A 46 9.73 17.29 5.88
CA LEU A 46 10.06 18.60 6.48
C LEU A 46 8.85 19.20 7.21
N GLU A 47 7.67 19.17 6.58
CA GLU A 47 6.44 19.65 7.21
C GLU A 47 6.11 18.88 8.50
N LEU A 48 6.21 17.54 8.46
CA LEU A 48 5.95 16.70 9.63
C LEU A 48 6.95 16.96 10.76
N GLU A 49 8.24 17.14 10.45
CA GLU A 49 9.27 17.46 11.43
C GLU A 49 9.00 18.82 12.08
N GLN A 50 8.60 19.84 11.30
CA GLN A 50 8.22 21.16 11.82
C GLN A 50 6.98 21.10 12.72
N LEU A 51 5.94 20.38 12.29
CA LEU A 51 4.67 20.29 13.02
C LEU A 51 4.78 19.48 14.32
N THR A 52 5.63 18.46 14.35
CA THR A 52 5.75 17.55 15.50
C THR A 52 6.94 17.83 16.41
N GLY A 53 7.92 18.62 15.94
CA GLY A 53 9.18 18.83 16.64
C GLY A 53 10.07 17.58 16.73
N ARG A 54 9.78 16.54 15.92
CA ARG A 54 10.47 15.24 15.99
C ARG A 54 11.12 14.87 14.66
N SER A 55 12.38 14.45 14.70
CA SER A 55 13.16 13.99 13.52
C SER A 55 13.16 12.47 13.42
N ILE A 56 11.95 11.86 13.39
CA ILE A 56 11.76 10.39 13.34
C ILE A 56 11.25 9.90 11.98
N PHE A 57 11.10 10.80 11.02
CA PHE A 57 10.56 10.49 9.70
C PHE A 57 11.68 10.18 8.72
N GLU A 58 11.51 9.11 7.95
CA GLU A 58 12.43 8.71 6.91
C GLU A 58 11.68 8.43 5.60
N VAL A 59 12.24 8.89 4.48
CA VAL A 59 11.63 8.69 3.17
C VAL A 59 12.03 7.33 2.62
N LEU A 60 11.04 6.52 2.27
CA LEU A 60 11.21 5.29 1.50
C LEU A 60 10.54 5.45 0.14
N ILE A 61 11.32 5.46 -0.93
CA ILE A 61 10.75 5.53 -2.27
C ILE A 61 10.19 4.17 -2.67
N ILE A 62 8.88 4.15 -2.90
CA ILE A 62 8.12 2.98 -3.30
C ILE A 62 6.93 3.39 -4.19
N ASP A 63 6.84 2.81 -5.36
CA ASP A 63 5.64 2.82 -6.18
C ASP A 63 4.94 1.46 -6.07
N VAL A 64 3.83 1.42 -5.33
CA VAL A 64 3.08 0.19 -5.10
C VAL A 64 2.42 -0.37 -6.38
N SER A 65 2.33 0.41 -7.46
CA SER A 65 1.87 -0.10 -8.76
C SER A 65 2.96 -0.86 -9.51
N ASN A 66 4.22 -0.73 -9.09
CA ASN A 66 5.38 -1.33 -9.74
C ASN A 66 6.03 -2.39 -8.84
N GLN A 67 5.94 -3.65 -9.25
CA GLN A 67 6.46 -4.78 -8.47
C GLN A 67 7.98 -4.68 -8.21
N VAL A 68 8.76 -4.22 -9.18
CA VAL A 68 10.22 -4.04 -9.01
C VAL A 68 10.49 -2.99 -7.94
N SER A 69 9.78 -1.85 -7.99
CA SER A 69 9.90 -0.80 -6.98
C SER A 69 9.57 -1.29 -5.57
N VAL A 70 8.57 -2.18 -5.45
CA VAL A 70 8.20 -2.79 -4.16
C VAL A 70 9.34 -3.65 -3.61
N VAL A 71 9.88 -4.54 -4.43
CA VAL A 71 11.00 -5.43 -4.02
C VAL A 71 12.23 -4.62 -3.63
N GLU A 72 12.62 -3.64 -4.45
CA GLU A 72 13.75 -2.75 -4.16
C GLU A 72 13.54 -1.91 -2.89
N ALA A 73 12.31 -1.45 -2.63
CA ALA A 73 12.02 -0.70 -1.41
C ALA A 73 12.22 -1.56 -0.16
N VAL A 74 11.81 -2.84 -0.19
CA VAL A 74 12.05 -3.78 0.91
C VAL A 74 13.55 -4.03 1.12
N GLN A 75 14.33 -4.13 0.04
CA GLN A 75 15.79 -4.29 0.14
C GLN A 75 16.45 -3.06 0.77
N ARG A 76 15.99 -1.84 0.41
CA ARG A 76 16.53 -0.57 0.92
C ARG A 76 16.15 -0.25 2.36
N LEU A 77 15.15 -0.93 2.95
CA LEU A 77 14.89 -0.77 4.37
C LEU A 77 16.11 -1.19 5.21
N ASP A 78 16.62 -0.28 6.00
CA ASP A 78 17.77 -0.47 6.87
C ASP A 78 17.48 -1.30 8.12
N CYS A 79 16.20 -1.36 8.52
CA CYS A 79 15.77 -2.17 9.66
C CYS A 79 14.35 -2.73 9.46
N SER A 80 13.96 -3.66 10.32
CA SER A 80 12.60 -4.19 10.36
C SER A 80 11.60 -3.16 10.88
N VAL A 81 10.34 -3.27 10.47
CA VAL A 81 9.21 -2.48 10.98
C VAL A 81 8.30 -3.34 11.85
N ASP A 82 7.75 -2.75 12.90
CA ASP A 82 6.76 -3.41 13.74
C ASP A 82 5.38 -3.41 13.08
N ALA A 83 5.08 -2.34 12.35
CA ALA A 83 3.78 -2.17 11.70
C ALA A 83 3.92 -1.68 10.25
N LEU A 84 3.09 -2.24 9.37
CA LEU A 84 2.86 -1.78 8.00
C LEU A 84 1.47 -1.19 7.89
N ILE A 85 1.34 0.06 7.44
CA ILE A 85 0.07 0.70 7.13
C ILE A 85 -0.03 0.86 5.61
N MET A 86 -0.85 0.02 4.99
CA MET A 86 -1.11 -0.03 3.56
C MET A 86 -2.22 0.98 3.22
N ASN A 87 -1.83 2.25 3.04
CA ASN A 87 -2.74 3.38 2.85
C ASN A 87 -2.74 3.94 1.42
N ALA A 88 -1.64 3.78 0.67
CA ALA A 88 -1.59 4.27 -0.70
C ALA A 88 -2.77 3.70 -1.50
N GLY A 89 -3.51 4.57 -2.19
CA GLY A 89 -4.68 4.15 -2.93
C GLY A 89 -5.37 5.30 -3.62
N GLY A 90 -6.41 4.96 -4.37
CA GLY A 90 -7.22 5.94 -5.06
C GLY A 90 -8.22 5.31 -6.00
N THR A 91 -9.04 6.16 -6.61
CA THR A 91 -10.07 5.75 -7.58
C THR A 91 -9.55 5.63 -9.03
N GLY A 92 -8.23 5.84 -9.25
CA GLY A 92 -7.59 5.78 -10.57
C GLY A 92 -7.88 7.00 -11.46
N GLY A 93 -8.80 7.86 -11.10
CA GLY A 93 -9.17 9.05 -11.87
C GLY A 93 -9.46 8.72 -13.34
N LYS A 94 -8.85 9.43 -14.30
CA LYS A 94 -9.03 9.19 -15.74
C LYS A 94 -8.48 7.85 -16.23
N ASN A 95 -7.63 7.20 -15.43
CA ASN A 95 -6.94 5.95 -15.77
C ASN A 95 -7.54 4.72 -15.07
N PHE A 96 -8.71 4.82 -14.46
CA PHE A 96 -9.26 3.76 -13.61
C PHE A 96 -9.37 2.39 -14.31
N ASN A 97 -9.65 2.36 -15.61
CA ASN A 97 -9.75 1.14 -16.44
C ASN A 97 -8.47 0.82 -17.22
N LYS A 98 -7.40 1.62 -17.09
CA LYS A 98 -6.17 1.38 -17.83
C LYS A 98 -5.52 0.09 -17.36
N ILE A 99 -5.27 -0.83 -18.29
CA ILE A 99 -4.53 -2.06 -18.04
C ILE A 99 -3.03 -1.76 -18.08
N ASN A 100 -2.30 -2.15 -17.06
CA ASN A 100 -0.85 -2.02 -16.99
C ASN A 100 -0.13 -3.19 -17.68
N SER A 101 1.20 -3.17 -17.67
CA SER A 101 2.04 -4.23 -18.25
C SER A 101 1.84 -5.61 -17.62
N ASN A 102 1.28 -5.67 -16.42
CA ASN A 102 1.00 -6.92 -15.70
C ASN A 102 -0.41 -7.48 -16.03
N GLY A 103 -1.15 -6.85 -16.96
CA GLY A 103 -2.47 -7.31 -17.39
C GLY A 103 -3.61 -7.00 -16.41
N VAL A 104 -3.38 -6.15 -15.41
CA VAL A 104 -4.37 -5.72 -14.42
C VAL A 104 -4.63 -4.22 -14.50
N THR A 105 -5.76 -3.75 -13.99
CA THR A 105 -6.04 -2.32 -13.94
C THR A 105 -5.08 -1.61 -12.97
N GLU A 106 -4.74 -0.35 -13.28
CA GLU A 106 -3.92 0.48 -12.38
C GLU A 106 -4.53 0.59 -10.97
N ILE A 107 -5.86 0.68 -10.87
CA ILE A 107 -6.57 0.69 -9.60
C ILE A 107 -6.28 -0.57 -8.79
N PHE A 108 -6.37 -1.74 -9.43
CA PHE A 108 -6.14 -3.01 -8.77
C PHE A 108 -4.66 -3.16 -8.37
N ALA A 109 -3.75 -2.75 -9.27
CA ALA A 109 -2.32 -2.78 -8.99
C ALA A 109 -1.96 -1.93 -7.76
N VAL A 110 -2.46 -0.69 -7.70
CA VAL A 110 -2.16 0.23 -6.59
C VAL A 110 -2.86 -0.19 -5.30
N ASN A 111 -4.18 -0.42 -5.38
CA ASN A 111 -4.99 -0.58 -4.16
C ASN A 111 -4.83 -1.96 -3.51
N LEU A 112 -4.48 -3.00 -4.25
CA LEU A 112 -4.43 -4.35 -3.70
C LEU A 112 -3.11 -5.07 -3.99
N LEU A 113 -2.78 -5.28 -5.26
CA LEU A 113 -1.70 -6.19 -5.66
C LEU A 113 -0.34 -5.76 -5.10
N GLY A 114 0.00 -4.48 -5.23
CA GLY A 114 1.28 -3.96 -4.74
C GLY A 114 1.41 -4.01 -3.22
N HIS A 115 0.31 -3.80 -2.50
CA HIS A 115 0.30 -3.93 -1.05
C HIS A 115 0.44 -5.38 -0.59
N SER A 116 -0.22 -6.31 -1.28
CA SER A 116 -0.07 -7.74 -1.01
C SER A 116 1.38 -8.19 -1.23
N LEU A 117 1.99 -7.74 -2.34
CA LEU A 117 3.39 -8.02 -2.62
C LEU A 117 4.32 -7.40 -1.55
N LEU A 118 4.08 -6.15 -1.16
CA LEU A 118 4.87 -5.47 -0.13
C LEU A 118 4.84 -6.24 1.19
N ALA A 119 3.65 -6.66 1.63
CA ALA A 119 3.51 -7.44 2.85
C ALA A 119 4.25 -8.78 2.76
N GLN A 120 4.11 -9.50 1.63
CA GLN A 120 4.83 -10.74 1.39
C GLN A 120 6.34 -10.58 1.41
N GLU A 121 6.87 -9.59 0.70
CA GLU A 121 8.32 -9.36 0.64
C GLU A 121 8.91 -8.95 1.99
N LEU A 122 8.18 -8.13 2.76
CA LEU A 122 8.57 -7.79 4.13
C LEU A 122 8.57 -9.00 5.05
N LEU A 123 7.58 -9.90 4.93
CA LEU A 123 7.52 -11.16 5.70
C LEU A 123 8.65 -12.11 5.31
N LYS A 124 8.89 -12.33 4.02
CA LYS A 124 9.99 -13.15 3.51
C LYS A 124 11.37 -12.66 4.00
N ALA A 125 11.53 -11.33 4.03
CA ALA A 125 12.77 -10.71 4.49
C ALA A 125 12.91 -10.65 6.03
N GLY A 126 11.90 -11.10 6.80
CA GLY A 126 11.86 -10.96 8.26
C GLY A 126 11.77 -9.50 8.72
N LYS A 127 11.30 -8.60 7.85
CA LYS A 127 11.22 -7.16 8.11
C LYS A 127 9.85 -6.65 8.57
N LEU A 128 8.83 -7.50 8.65
CA LEU A 128 7.53 -7.18 9.27
C LEU A 128 7.35 -8.02 10.52
N LEU A 129 7.31 -7.37 11.69
CA LEU A 129 7.43 -8.08 12.97
C LEU A 129 6.10 -8.35 13.66
N LYS A 130 5.06 -7.48 13.49
CA LYS A 130 3.87 -7.57 14.35
C LYS A 130 2.55 -7.45 13.62
N VAL A 131 2.32 -6.38 12.86
CA VAL A 131 0.99 -6.09 12.30
C VAL A 131 1.05 -5.45 10.93
N ALA A 132 0.14 -5.85 10.06
CA ALA A 132 -0.18 -5.17 8.81
C ALA A 132 -1.63 -4.67 8.85
N ILE A 133 -1.83 -3.41 8.53
CA ILE A 133 -3.14 -2.74 8.50
C ILE A 133 -3.40 -2.32 7.07
N TYR A 134 -4.55 -2.72 6.52
CA TYR A 134 -4.99 -2.34 5.19
C TYR A 134 -6.11 -1.30 5.27
N ALA A 135 -5.91 -0.14 4.65
CA ALA A 135 -6.92 0.90 4.55
C ALA A 135 -7.93 0.55 3.43
N GLY A 136 -9.02 -0.08 3.82
CA GLY A 136 -10.14 -0.39 2.94
C GLY A 136 -11.15 0.76 2.85
N SER A 137 -12.17 0.58 1.99
CA SER A 137 -13.26 1.54 1.85
C SER A 137 -14.60 0.80 1.75
N GLU A 138 -15.62 1.33 2.42
CA GLU A 138 -17.01 0.88 2.28
C GLU A 138 -17.53 1.02 0.85
N ALA A 139 -16.93 1.88 0.03
CA ALA A 139 -17.25 2.01 -1.39
C ALA A 139 -17.15 0.67 -2.14
N ALA A 140 -16.30 -0.26 -1.68
CA ALA A 140 -16.21 -1.61 -2.24
C ALA A 140 -17.49 -2.44 -2.05
N ARG A 141 -18.32 -2.09 -1.05
CA ARG A 141 -19.61 -2.74 -0.79
C ARG A 141 -20.77 -2.04 -1.47
N GLY A 142 -20.51 -0.88 -2.10
CA GLY A 142 -21.50 0.05 -2.58
C GLY A 142 -21.96 1.01 -1.48
N VAL A 143 -22.15 2.27 -1.85
CA VAL A 143 -22.67 3.33 -0.97
C VAL A 143 -23.92 3.88 -1.62
N LYS A 144 -25.10 3.49 -1.09
CA LYS A 144 -26.40 3.81 -1.67
C LYS A 144 -26.62 5.31 -1.77
N GLU A 145 -26.19 6.06 -0.75
CA GLU A 145 -26.33 7.52 -0.67
C GLU A 145 -25.50 8.25 -1.74
N MET A 146 -24.43 7.61 -2.24
CA MET A 146 -23.59 8.11 -3.32
C MET A 146 -23.94 7.52 -4.68
N GLY A 147 -25.03 6.74 -4.78
CA GLY A 147 -25.42 6.05 -6.00
C GLY A 147 -24.43 4.94 -6.44
N MET A 148 -23.51 4.55 -5.57
CA MET A 148 -22.53 3.51 -5.85
C MET A 148 -23.15 2.14 -5.57
N LYS A 149 -23.34 1.34 -6.61
CA LYS A 149 -23.80 -0.05 -6.47
C LYS A 149 -22.62 -0.95 -6.10
N ARG A 150 -22.88 -1.98 -5.30
CA ARG A 150 -21.92 -3.06 -5.09
C ARG A 150 -21.60 -3.70 -6.45
N PRO A 151 -20.32 -3.86 -6.80
CA PRO A 151 -19.96 -4.59 -8.01
C PRO A 151 -20.51 -6.02 -7.94
N GLU A 152 -21.17 -6.47 -9.01
CA GLU A 152 -21.50 -7.89 -9.17
C GLU A 152 -20.20 -8.62 -9.51
N LEU A 153 -19.82 -9.56 -8.65
CA LEU A 153 -18.72 -10.46 -8.95
C LEU A 153 -19.25 -11.54 -9.89
N PRO A 154 -18.70 -11.69 -11.10
CA PRO A 154 -19.19 -12.68 -12.07
C PRO A 154 -18.75 -14.11 -11.69
N THR A 155 -18.41 -14.34 -10.43
CA THR A 155 -17.82 -15.57 -9.93
C THR A 155 -18.46 -15.98 -8.61
N SER A 156 -18.64 -17.26 -8.41
CA SER A 156 -19.25 -17.85 -7.22
C SER A 156 -18.22 -18.32 -6.18
N SER A 157 -16.94 -18.37 -6.53
CA SER A 157 -15.85 -18.80 -5.65
C SER A 157 -14.61 -17.92 -5.79
N GLU A 158 -13.74 -17.96 -4.77
CA GLU A 158 -12.44 -17.28 -4.80
C GLU A 158 -11.55 -17.80 -5.93
N GLU A 159 -11.61 -19.09 -6.22
CA GLU A 159 -10.85 -19.73 -7.30
C GLU A 159 -11.29 -19.22 -8.67
N GLU A 160 -12.61 -19.13 -8.89
CA GLU A 160 -13.18 -18.62 -10.12
C GLU A 160 -12.89 -17.12 -10.27
N PHE A 161 -12.94 -16.36 -9.19
CA PHE A 161 -12.55 -14.96 -9.16
C PHE A 161 -11.07 -14.79 -9.51
N ALA A 162 -10.19 -15.57 -8.92
CA ALA A 162 -8.78 -15.60 -9.27
C ALA A 162 -8.57 -15.95 -10.73
N MET A 163 -9.29 -16.96 -11.26
CA MET A 163 -9.23 -17.33 -12.67
C MET A 163 -9.69 -16.21 -13.61
N VAL A 164 -10.75 -15.50 -13.28
CA VAL A 164 -11.24 -14.36 -14.09
C VAL A 164 -10.25 -13.20 -14.07
N LEU A 165 -9.64 -12.91 -12.93
CA LEU A 165 -8.63 -11.86 -12.81
C LEU A 165 -7.34 -12.19 -13.57
N PHE A 166 -6.94 -13.47 -13.60
CA PHE A 166 -5.66 -13.89 -14.16
C PHE A 166 -5.77 -14.55 -15.55
N SER A 167 -6.95 -15.04 -15.95
CA SER A 167 -7.08 -15.84 -17.17
C SER A 167 -7.28 -15.04 -18.46
N LYS A 168 -7.65 -13.76 -18.38
CA LYS A 168 -8.03 -13.03 -19.60
C LYS A 168 -6.88 -12.66 -20.53
N LYS A 169 -5.60 -12.85 -20.20
CA LYS A 169 -4.51 -12.69 -21.20
C LYS A 169 -3.10 -13.22 -20.85
N HIS A 170 -2.87 -13.88 -19.74
CA HIS A 170 -1.52 -14.40 -19.48
C HIS A 170 -1.59 -15.89 -19.11
N LYS A 171 -0.92 -16.71 -19.91
CA LYS A 171 -0.48 -18.06 -19.53
C LYS A 171 0.56 -17.93 -18.41
N MET A 172 0.14 -17.60 -17.21
CA MET A 172 0.94 -17.88 -16.03
C MET A 172 0.56 -19.28 -15.54
N PRO A 173 1.53 -20.18 -15.35
CA PRO A 173 1.23 -21.47 -14.75
C PRO A 173 0.74 -21.24 -13.32
N LEU A 174 -0.40 -21.80 -13.00
CA LEU A 174 -1.03 -21.86 -11.66
C LEU A 174 -0.19 -22.72 -10.70
N SER A 175 1.11 -22.51 -10.58
CA SER A 175 1.96 -23.35 -9.73
C SER A 175 2.35 -22.73 -8.39
N HIS A 176 1.76 -21.58 -8.04
CA HIS A 176 1.99 -20.99 -6.71
C HIS A 176 0.66 -20.58 -6.10
N THR A 177 0.03 -21.54 -5.47
CA THR A 177 -1.06 -21.32 -4.52
C THR A 177 -0.52 -20.46 -3.40
N VAL A 178 -0.98 -19.24 -3.31
CA VAL A 178 -0.76 -18.40 -2.13
C VAL A 178 -1.96 -18.62 -1.23
N LEU A 179 -1.72 -19.36 -0.15
CA LEU A 179 -2.59 -19.39 1.02
C LEU A 179 -2.39 -18.14 1.84
#